data_58d3b612d248a4536b76fe4fed735c70
#
_entry.id   58d3b612d248a4536b76fe4fed735c70
#
_cell.length_a   1.000
_cell.length_b   1.000
_cell.length_c   1.000
_cell.angle_alpha   90.00
_cell.angle_beta   90.00
_cell.angle_gamma   90.00
#
_symmetry.space_group_name_H-M   'P 1'
#
loop_
_entity.id
_entity.type
_entity.pdbx_description
1 polymer ?
#
loop_
_entity_poly.entity_id
_entity_poly.type
_entity_poly.pdbx_seq_one_letter_code
_entity_poly.pdbx_strand_id
1 'polypeptide(L)'
;NARNIYKVADAANISFFIDDSLYDDKERFLQDIRDSNYDIVVIEPFFRHQEPLSREDVDSLKFKKNGAKRLIFAKMNVSEANRRDYYWRNGWQIDKTPWLARASFTDSDAVITEYWNENWKKVSGLYFKGIVDSGYDGAFLTGLENHVYFEKQTPLE
;
A
#
# COMPACT_ATOMS: atom_id res chain seq x y z
N ASN A 1 19.82 11.38 10.39
CA ASN A 1 19.20 11.59 11.71
C ASN A 1 19.38 10.33 12.56
N ALA A 2 20.10 10.44 13.68
CA ALA A 2 20.37 9.33 14.61
C ALA A 2 19.30 9.19 15.72
N ARG A 3 18.22 9.95 15.64
CA ARG A 3 17.11 9.90 16.63
C ARG A 3 16.24 8.67 16.42
N ASN A 4 15.77 8.10 17.52
CA ASN A 4 14.69 7.12 17.49
C ASN A 4 13.35 7.83 17.20
N ILE A 5 12.60 7.29 16.25
CA ILE A 5 11.29 7.83 15.87
C ILE A 5 10.20 6.88 16.38
N TYR A 6 9.35 7.40 17.23
CA TYR A 6 8.19 6.69 17.81
C TYR A 6 6.85 7.27 17.35
N LYS A 7 6.85 8.51 16.86
CA LYS A 7 5.66 9.22 16.37
C LYS A 7 5.96 9.90 15.05
N VAL A 8 4.96 10.00 14.19
CA VAL A 8 5.06 10.70 12.90
C VAL A 8 5.55 12.14 13.09
N ALA A 9 5.07 12.83 14.13
CA ALA A 9 5.44 14.22 14.42
C ALA A 9 6.94 14.42 14.71
N ASP A 10 7.66 13.37 15.08
CA ASP A 10 9.09 13.44 15.39
C ASP A 10 9.98 13.21 14.15
N ALA A 11 9.40 12.78 13.05
CA ALA A 11 10.12 12.47 11.83
C ALA A 11 10.54 13.74 11.09
N ALA A 12 11.78 13.76 10.60
CA ALA A 12 12.34 14.83 9.77
C ALA A 12 12.24 14.53 8.27
N ASN A 13 12.13 13.26 7.90
CA ASN A 13 12.06 12.84 6.50
C ASN A 13 11.24 11.56 6.32
N ILE A 14 10.79 11.36 5.09
CA ILE A 14 10.02 10.20 4.64
C ILE A 14 10.54 9.76 3.26
N SER A 15 10.58 8.47 3.02
CA SER A 15 10.88 7.91 1.70
C SER A 15 9.86 6.86 1.29
N PHE A 16 9.56 6.81 0.00
CA PHE A 16 8.63 5.86 -0.60
C PHE A 16 9.41 4.81 -1.39
N PHE A 17 9.34 3.56 -0.95
CA PHE A 17 9.88 2.39 -1.64
C PHE A 17 8.72 1.59 -2.24
N ILE A 18 8.07 2.16 -3.25
CA ILE A 18 6.85 1.63 -3.85
C ILE A 18 7.05 1.07 -5.26
N ASP A 19 8.20 1.29 -5.87
CA ASP A 19 8.59 0.68 -7.14
C ASP A 19 9.65 -0.41 -6.87
N ASP A 20 9.19 -1.65 -6.80
CA ASP A 20 10.05 -2.81 -6.58
C ASP A 20 10.54 -3.47 -7.88
N SER A 21 10.11 -2.96 -9.04
CA SER A 21 10.47 -3.50 -10.35
C SER A 21 11.96 -3.46 -10.68
N LEU A 22 12.70 -2.58 -10.01
CA LEU A 22 14.15 -2.42 -10.17
C LEU A 22 14.98 -3.46 -9.39
N TYR A 23 14.34 -4.29 -8.58
CA TYR A 23 15.01 -5.27 -7.72
C TYR A 23 14.84 -6.68 -8.27
N ASP A 24 15.91 -7.46 -8.26
CA ASP A 24 15.89 -8.84 -8.76
C ASP A 24 15.07 -9.77 -7.87
N ASP A 25 15.12 -9.54 -6.55
CA ASP A 25 14.40 -10.33 -5.56
C ASP A 25 13.98 -9.50 -4.33
N LYS A 26 13.12 -10.09 -3.51
CA LYS A 26 12.60 -9.45 -2.30
C LYS A 26 13.71 -9.11 -1.29
N GLU A 27 14.68 -9.98 -1.10
CA GLU A 27 15.76 -9.75 -0.13
C GLU A 27 16.62 -8.54 -0.51
N ARG A 28 16.89 -8.35 -1.80
CA ARG A 28 17.62 -7.17 -2.28
C ARG A 28 16.86 -5.89 -2.04
N PHE A 29 15.54 -5.92 -2.25
CA PHE A 29 14.64 -4.81 -1.95
C PHE A 29 14.66 -4.46 -0.45
N LEU A 30 14.51 -5.45 0.43
CA LEU A 30 14.55 -5.26 1.87
C LEU A 30 15.91 -4.74 2.34
N GLN A 31 17.00 -5.26 1.77
CA GLN A 31 18.35 -4.83 2.14
C GLN A 31 18.60 -3.36 1.83
N ASP A 32 18.10 -2.88 0.69
CA ASP A 32 18.24 -1.47 0.33
C ASP A 32 17.51 -0.55 1.32
N ILE A 33 16.34 -0.97 1.81
CA ILE A 33 15.64 -0.26 2.87
C ILE A 33 16.41 -0.31 4.18
N ARG A 34 16.93 -1.47 4.59
CA ARG A 34 17.75 -1.62 5.81
C ARG A 34 18.98 -0.73 5.80
N ASP A 35 19.59 -0.55 4.64
CA ASP A 35 20.80 0.28 4.47
C ASP A 35 20.51 1.78 4.42
N SER A 36 19.26 2.17 4.52
CA SER A 36 18.83 3.58 4.55
C SER A 36 18.68 4.13 5.97
N ASN A 37 18.69 5.47 6.10
CA ASN A 37 18.53 6.18 7.37
C ASN A 37 17.29 7.08 7.41
N TYR A 38 16.27 6.81 6.58
CA TYR A 38 15.02 7.57 6.60
C TYR A 38 14.24 7.31 7.89
N ASP A 39 13.60 8.35 8.38
CA ASP A 39 12.80 8.32 9.63
C ASP A 39 11.48 7.56 9.44
N ILE A 40 10.84 7.75 8.29
CA ILE A 40 9.65 7.03 7.87
C ILE A 40 9.91 6.41 6.51
N VAL A 41 9.53 5.16 6.35
CA VAL A 41 9.54 4.47 5.05
C VAL A 41 8.13 3.96 4.77
N VAL A 42 7.63 4.25 3.57
CA VAL A 42 6.38 3.71 3.04
C VAL A 42 6.70 2.69 1.97
N ILE A 43 6.17 1.48 2.09
CA ILE A 43 6.43 0.38 1.17
C ILE A 43 5.14 -0.27 0.67
N GLU A 44 5.23 -0.94 -0.48
CA GLU A 44 4.21 -1.92 -0.90
C GLU A 44 4.34 -3.16 -0.02
N PRO A 45 3.26 -3.65 0.62
CA PRO A 45 3.34 -4.81 1.51
C PRO A 45 3.49 -6.16 0.80
N PHE A 46 3.41 -6.17 -0.54
CA PHE A 46 3.62 -7.35 -1.38
C PHE A 46 4.69 -7.06 -2.42
N PHE A 47 5.78 -7.82 -2.36
CA PHE A 47 6.82 -7.72 -3.38
C PHE A 47 6.27 -8.20 -4.72
N ARG A 48 6.38 -7.35 -5.75
CA ARG A 48 5.82 -7.58 -7.10
C ARG A 48 4.34 -7.97 -7.10
N HIS A 49 3.55 -7.31 -6.25
CA HIS A 49 2.11 -7.52 -6.09
C HIS A 49 1.67 -8.86 -5.53
N GLN A 50 2.57 -9.83 -5.37
CA GLN A 50 2.24 -11.22 -5.07
C GLN A 50 2.84 -11.75 -3.77
N GLU A 51 4.11 -11.45 -3.49
CA GLU A 51 4.84 -12.02 -2.38
C GLU A 51 4.73 -11.14 -1.13
N PRO A 52 4.02 -11.58 -0.08
CA PRO A 52 3.89 -10.78 1.13
C PRO A 52 5.22 -10.69 1.88
N LEU A 53 5.44 -9.54 2.51
CA LEU A 53 6.48 -9.41 3.52
C LEU A 53 6.02 -10.12 4.80
N SER A 54 6.88 -10.98 5.34
CA SER A 54 6.61 -11.63 6.62
C SER A 54 6.71 -10.62 7.78
N ARG A 55 6.21 -11.01 8.96
CA ARG A 55 6.40 -10.21 10.18
C ARG A 55 7.87 -9.99 10.50
N GLU A 56 8.70 -11.01 10.30
CA GLU A 56 10.15 -10.91 10.48
C GLU A 56 10.77 -9.92 9.49
N ASP A 57 10.36 -9.94 8.23
CA ASP A 57 10.79 -8.96 7.24
C ASP A 57 10.46 -7.53 7.70
N VAL A 58 9.22 -7.29 8.10
CA VAL A 58 8.75 -5.97 8.57
C VAL A 58 9.51 -5.52 9.81
N ASP A 59 9.69 -6.40 10.79
CA ASP A 59 10.42 -6.10 12.02
C ASP A 59 11.88 -5.70 11.71
N SER A 60 12.50 -6.35 10.74
CA SER A 60 13.88 -6.02 10.32
C SER A 60 14.01 -4.62 9.72
N LEU A 61 12.93 -4.06 9.19
CA LEU A 61 12.93 -2.72 8.57
C LEU A 61 12.73 -1.58 9.57
N LYS A 62 12.37 -1.89 10.82
CA LYS A 62 12.06 -0.88 11.86
C LYS A 62 13.27 -0.16 12.41
N PHE A 63 14.45 -0.50 11.94
CA PHE A 63 15.70 0.13 12.33
C PHE A 63 16.42 0.69 11.11
N LYS A 64 16.97 1.90 11.28
CA LYS A 64 17.85 2.54 10.30
C LYS A 64 19.19 1.82 10.24
N LYS A 65 19.97 2.06 9.19
CA LYS A 65 21.36 1.59 9.10
C LYS A 65 22.18 1.98 10.33
N ASN A 66 21.96 3.16 10.88
CA ASN A 66 22.66 3.66 12.08
C ASN A 66 22.16 3.04 13.41
N GLY A 67 21.19 2.11 13.35
CA GLY A 67 20.63 1.42 14.51
C GLY A 67 19.48 2.15 15.22
N ALA A 68 19.17 3.39 14.85
CA ALA A 68 18.04 4.11 15.44
C ALA A 68 16.69 3.58 14.90
N LYS A 69 15.64 3.70 15.71
CA LYS A 69 14.29 3.27 15.33
C LYS A 69 13.68 4.20 14.29
N ARG A 70 12.97 3.60 13.32
CA ARG A 70 12.12 4.28 12.34
C ARG A 70 10.70 3.74 12.35
N LEU A 71 9.81 4.41 11.63
CA LEU A 71 8.45 3.94 11.37
C LEU A 71 8.35 3.34 9.96
N ILE A 72 7.65 2.22 9.86
CA ILE A 72 7.36 1.51 8.60
C ILE A 72 5.86 1.50 8.36
N PHE A 73 5.42 2.12 7.26
CA PHE A 73 4.03 2.13 6.82
C PHE A 73 3.85 1.30 5.55
N ALA A 74 2.76 0.57 5.49
CA ALA A 74 2.34 -0.12 4.27
C ALA A 74 1.39 0.76 3.46
N LYS A 75 1.68 0.92 2.17
CA LYS A 75 0.78 1.61 1.25
C LYS A 75 -0.47 0.76 1.00
N MET A 76 -1.63 1.39 1.01
CA MET A 76 -2.91 0.76 0.71
C MET A 76 -3.79 1.69 -0.10
N ASN A 77 -4.26 1.23 -1.27
CA ASN A 77 -5.25 1.96 -2.05
C ASN A 77 -6.66 1.58 -1.58
N VAL A 78 -7.45 2.57 -1.17
CA VAL A 78 -8.78 2.34 -0.59
C VAL A 78 -9.90 2.32 -1.63
N SER A 79 -9.63 2.74 -2.86
CA SER A 79 -10.66 2.93 -3.90
C SER A 79 -10.29 2.34 -5.26
N GLU A 80 -9.13 1.74 -5.41
CA GLU A 80 -8.71 1.11 -6.66
C GLU A 80 -8.24 -0.33 -6.40
N ALA A 81 -8.74 -1.25 -7.20
CA ALA A 81 -8.22 -2.61 -7.28
C ALA A 81 -7.14 -2.67 -8.36
N ASN A 82 -6.12 -3.49 -8.17
CA ASN A 82 -5.05 -3.68 -9.13
C ASN A 82 -5.11 -5.10 -9.71
N ARG A 83 -5.08 -5.19 -11.05
CA ARG A 83 -5.14 -6.48 -11.76
C ARG A 83 -3.94 -7.39 -11.47
N ARG A 84 -2.84 -6.83 -11.00
CA ARG A 84 -1.62 -7.58 -10.65
C ARG A 84 -1.61 -8.05 -9.21
N ASP A 85 -2.48 -7.54 -8.35
CA ASP A 85 -2.51 -7.88 -6.94
C ASP A 85 -3.03 -9.30 -6.69
N TYR A 86 -2.56 -9.92 -5.61
CA TYR A 86 -2.86 -11.30 -5.24
C TYR A 86 -4.34 -11.61 -5.11
N TYR A 87 -5.18 -10.63 -4.75
CA TYR A 87 -6.61 -10.80 -4.56
C TYR A 87 -7.42 -10.77 -5.87
N TRP A 88 -6.80 -10.35 -6.99
CA TRP A 88 -7.50 -10.25 -8.28
C TRP A 88 -7.96 -11.61 -8.77
N ARG A 89 -9.22 -11.70 -9.17
CA ARG A 89 -9.81 -12.95 -9.70
C ARG A 89 -10.01 -12.87 -11.20
N ASN A 90 -9.74 -13.96 -11.90
CA ASN A 90 -9.80 -14.02 -13.37
C ASN A 90 -11.15 -13.63 -13.99
N GLY A 91 -12.24 -13.76 -13.26
CA GLY A 91 -13.57 -13.39 -13.74
C GLY A 91 -13.93 -11.90 -13.56
N TRP A 92 -13.05 -11.13 -12.93
CA TRP A 92 -13.34 -9.71 -12.67
C TRP A 92 -13.11 -8.87 -13.93
N GLN A 93 -14.18 -8.19 -14.36
CA GLN A 93 -14.18 -7.29 -15.51
C GLN A 93 -15.10 -6.10 -15.22
N ILE A 94 -14.73 -4.93 -15.75
CA ILE A 94 -15.49 -3.68 -15.52
C ILE A 94 -16.97 -3.85 -15.88
N ASP A 95 -17.27 -4.48 -17.01
CA ASP A 95 -18.67 -4.62 -17.46
C ASP A 95 -19.44 -5.79 -16.81
N LYS A 96 -18.76 -6.63 -16.05
CA LYS A 96 -19.36 -7.86 -15.47
C LYS A 96 -19.34 -7.91 -13.95
N THR A 97 -18.43 -7.17 -13.34
CA THR A 97 -18.28 -7.10 -11.88
C THR A 97 -18.86 -5.76 -11.41
N PRO A 98 -20.01 -5.75 -10.73
CA PRO A 98 -20.79 -4.52 -10.50
C PRO A 98 -20.02 -3.40 -9.76
N TRP A 99 -19.08 -3.77 -8.90
CA TRP A 99 -18.31 -2.80 -8.10
C TRP A 99 -17.01 -2.32 -8.76
N LEU A 100 -16.67 -2.81 -9.94
CA LEU A 100 -15.59 -2.27 -10.77
C LEU A 100 -16.16 -1.19 -11.70
N ALA A 101 -15.87 0.07 -11.40
CA ALA A 101 -16.50 1.21 -12.04
C ALA A 101 -15.86 1.58 -13.38
N ARG A 102 -14.54 1.76 -13.41
CA ARG A 102 -13.79 2.13 -14.61
C ARG A 102 -12.29 1.95 -14.43
N ALA A 103 -11.54 2.00 -15.54
CA ALA A 103 -10.08 2.05 -15.49
C ALA A 103 -9.58 3.28 -14.71
N SER A 104 -8.49 3.11 -13.98
CA SER A 104 -7.82 4.21 -13.28
C SER A 104 -7.37 5.30 -14.25
N PHE A 105 -7.32 6.54 -13.78
CA PHE A 105 -6.81 7.67 -14.54
C PHE A 105 -5.27 7.71 -14.60
N THR A 106 -4.59 7.01 -13.70
CA THR A 106 -3.14 7.14 -13.50
C THR A 106 -2.36 5.83 -13.61
N ASP A 107 -3.04 4.68 -13.49
CA ASP A 107 -2.41 3.35 -13.53
C ASP A 107 -3.22 2.42 -14.45
N SER A 108 -2.59 1.96 -15.52
CA SER A 108 -3.23 1.08 -16.51
C SER A 108 -3.63 -0.30 -15.95
N ASP A 109 -3.01 -0.74 -14.87
CA ASP A 109 -3.34 -2.01 -14.21
C ASP A 109 -4.40 -1.86 -13.11
N ALA A 110 -4.76 -0.64 -12.75
CA ALA A 110 -5.73 -0.36 -11.69
C ALA A 110 -7.13 -0.07 -12.23
N VAL A 111 -8.12 -0.40 -11.42
CA VAL A 111 -9.54 -0.17 -11.69
C VAL A 111 -10.17 0.56 -10.51
N ILE A 112 -10.83 1.68 -10.77
CA ILE A 112 -11.59 2.41 -9.75
C ILE A 112 -12.77 1.53 -9.31
N THR A 113 -12.93 1.38 -8.00
CA THR A 113 -14.00 0.59 -7.38
C THR A 113 -15.10 1.49 -6.86
N GLU A 114 -16.31 0.95 -6.76
CA GLU A 114 -17.33 1.50 -5.88
C GLU A 114 -16.93 1.19 -4.44
N TYR A 115 -16.16 2.08 -3.81
CA TYR A 115 -15.49 1.84 -2.53
C TYR A 115 -16.45 1.56 -1.36
N TRP A 116 -17.73 1.93 -1.50
CA TRP A 116 -18.81 1.61 -0.54
C TRP A 116 -19.40 0.21 -0.70
N ASN A 117 -19.06 -0.50 -1.79
CA ASN A 117 -19.60 -1.84 -2.06
C ASN A 117 -19.02 -2.87 -1.08
N GLU A 118 -19.89 -3.73 -0.56
CA GLU A 118 -19.51 -4.73 0.45
C GLU A 118 -18.47 -5.74 -0.04
N ASN A 119 -18.44 -6.06 -1.33
CA ASN A 119 -17.43 -6.96 -1.88
C ASN A 119 -16.04 -6.33 -1.88
N TRP A 120 -15.95 -5.06 -2.27
CA TRP A 120 -14.69 -4.33 -2.19
C TRP A 120 -14.25 -4.11 -0.73
N LYS A 121 -15.18 -3.79 0.17
CA LYS A 121 -14.88 -3.67 1.60
C LYS A 121 -14.30 -4.95 2.19
N LYS A 122 -14.76 -6.13 1.75
CA LYS A 122 -14.17 -7.41 2.18
C LYS A 122 -12.73 -7.56 1.70
N VAL A 123 -12.46 -7.23 0.44
CA VAL A 123 -11.11 -7.29 -0.13
C VAL A 123 -10.17 -6.33 0.60
N SER A 124 -10.57 -5.06 0.70
CA SER A 124 -9.77 -4.04 1.36
C SER A 124 -9.62 -4.27 2.87
N GLY A 125 -10.65 -4.78 3.52
CA GLY A 125 -10.60 -5.15 4.94
C GLY A 125 -9.62 -6.28 5.23
N LEU A 126 -9.57 -7.31 4.38
CA LEU A 126 -8.56 -8.38 4.49
C LEU A 126 -7.15 -7.88 4.21
N TYR A 127 -7.00 -6.98 3.25
CA TYR A 127 -5.72 -6.34 2.96
C TYR A 127 -5.21 -5.54 4.17
N PHE A 128 -6.08 -4.73 4.75
CA PHE A 128 -5.76 -3.95 5.97
C PHE A 128 -5.44 -4.85 7.17
N LYS A 129 -6.22 -5.92 7.36
CA LYS A 129 -5.94 -6.92 8.39
C LYS A 129 -4.54 -7.52 8.24
N GLY A 130 -4.15 -7.84 7.02
CA GLY A 130 -2.80 -8.33 6.71
C GLY A 130 -1.71 -7.33 7.09
N ILE A 131 -1.93 -6.04 6.86
CA ILE A 131 -1.02 -4.97 7.27
C ILE A 131 -0.86 -4.95 8.80
N VAL A 132 -1.96 -5.00 9.53
CA VAL A 132 -1.93 -5.02 11.01
C VAL A 132 -1.23 -6.27 11.54
N ASP A 133 -1.59 -7.43 11.02
CA ASP A 133 -1.03 -8.73 11.45
C ASP A 133 0.47 -8.86 11.14
N SER A 134 0.95 -8.20 10.08
CA SER A 134 2.37 -8.19 9.72
C SER A 134 3.22 -7.23 10.56
N GLY A 135 2.61 -6.44 11.44
CA GLY A 135 3.32 -5.60 12.41
C GLY A 135 3.81 -4.26 11.89
N TYR A 136 3.28 -3.77 10.77
CA TYR A 136 3.53 -2.39 10.32
C TYR A 136 3.10 -1.37 11.39
N ASP A 137 3.76 -0.23 11.43
CA ASP A 137 3.39 0.86 12.34
C ASP A 137 2.09 1.57 11.92
N GLY A 138 1.69 1.41 10.67
CA GLY A 138 0.44 1.96 10.14
C GLY A 138 0.28 1.70 8.65
N ALA A 139 -0.82 2.20 8.09
CA ALA A 139 -1.09 2.19 6.67
C ALA A 139 -1.01 3.61 6.09
N PHE A 140 -0.40 3.74 4.92
CA PHE A 140 -0.41 4.97 4.13
C PHE A 140 -1.50 4.84 3.07
N LEU A 141 -2.59 5.59 3.23
CA LEU A 141 -3.77 5.47 2.39
C LEU A 141 -3.64 6.30 1.12
N THR A 142 -3.92 5.68 -0.02
CA THR A 142 -4.03 6.33 -1.33
C THR A 142 -5.41 6.10 -1.94
N GLY A 143 -5.73 6.81 -3.02
CA GLY A 143 -7.01 6.66 -3.71
C GLY A 143 -8.16 7.45 -3.09
N LEU A 144 -7.90 8.34 -2.14
CA LEU A 144 -8.94 9.15 -1.49
C LEU A 144 -9.60 10.15 -2.45
N GLU A 145 -8.90 10.56 -3.48
CA GLU A 145 -9.35 11.52 -4.48
C GLU A 145 -10.47 10.97 -5.39
N ASN A 146 -10.65 9.67 -5.48
CA ASN A 146 -11.64 9.06 -6.36
C ASN A 146 -13.11 9.34 -5.95
N HIS A 147 -13.36 9.82 -4.73
CA HIS A 147 -14.68 10.28 -4.33
C HIS A 147 -15.19 11.40 -5.26
N VAL A 148 -14.29 12.26 -5.75
CA VAL A 148 -14.63 13.37 -6.65
C VAL A 148 -15.21 12.87 -7.99
N TYR A 149 -14.72 11.72 -8.49
CA TYR A 149 -15.24 11.10 -9.71
C TYR A 149 -16.72 10.72 -9.55
N PHE A 150 -17.07 10.08 -8.42
CA PHE A 150 -18.45 9.64 -8.15
C PHE A 150 -19.38 10.83 -7.85
N GLU A 151 -18.92 11.84 -7.13
CA GLU A 151 -19.70 13.04 -6.84
C GLU A 151 -20.10 13.78 -8.12
N LYS A 152 -19.21 13.85 -9.14
CA LYS A 152 -19.53 14.47 -10.43
C LYS A 152 -20.55 13.68 -11.25
N GLN A 153 -20.70 12.38 -11.01
CA GLN A 153 -21.65 11.53 -11.73
C GLN A 153 -23.04 11.52 -11.08
N THR A 154 -23.10 11.77 -9.79
CA THR A 154 -24.34 11.89 -9.03
C THR A 154 -24.32 13.24 -8.31
N PRO A 155 -24.60 14.36 -8.98
CA PRO A 155 -24.73 15.63 -8.29
C PRO A 155 -25.78 15.48 -7.19
N LEU A 156 -25.42 15.90 -5.98
CA LEU A 156 -26.40 16.06 -4.90
C LEU A 156 -27.41 17.11 -5.39
N GLU A 157 -28.68 16.70 -5.55
CA GLU A 157 -29.80 17.60 -5.81
C GLU A 157 -30.00 18.58 -4.63
#